data_1770b40ebe44c200cd1bf73c585614c6
#
_entry.id   1770b40ebe44c200cd1bf73c585614c6
#
_cell.length_a   1.000
_cell.length_b   1.000
_cell.length_c   1.000
_cell.angle_alpha   90.00
_cell.angle_beta   90.00
_cell.angle_gamma   90.00
#
_symmetry.space_group_name_H-M   'P 1'
#
loop_
_entity.id
_entity.type
_entity.pdbx_description
1 polymer ?
#
loop_
_entity_poly.entity_id
_entity_poly.type
_entity_poly.pdbx_seq_one_letter_code
_entity_poly.pdbx_strand_id
1 'polypeptide(L)'
;ADGVHEQPATEPAQPTEPTAPAASAPVDEAAVREPTTTRDRHPLAGIPASDWLASFQSASKELFGDQWEPRLAAFLAFLRRRLTGEYVIDEYGFDAELTQRFLMAALRPIAQKWFRIEVRGLENIPADGGALVVSNHSGTIPVDGLMTMVSVHDRTGRHLRALGADLVFKMPVVSTMARKGGATLACNEDAERLLSAGELV
;
A
#
# COMPACT_ATOMS: atom_id res chain seq x y z
N ALA A 1 -24.19 -60.56 5.26
CA ALA A 1 -24.74 -60.63 3.91
C ALA A 1 -24.56 -59.24 3.31
N ASP A 2 -23.53 -59.05 2.59
CA ASP A 2 -23.20 -59.23 1.18
C ASP A 2 -23.56 -58.03 0.34
N GLY A 3 -22.54 -57.61 -0.41
CA GLY A 3 -22.73 -56.84 -1.61
C GLY A 3 -21.64 -55.86 -1.93
N VAL A 4 -20.41 -56.34 -2.16
CA VAL A 4 -19.35 -55.56 -2.85
C VAL A 4 -19.68 -55.56 -4.33
N HIS A 5 -19.91 -54.40 -4.95
CA HIS A 5 -19.91 -54.24 -6.39
C HIS A 5 -18.66 -53.50 -6.83
N GLU A 6 -17.76 -54.28 -7.39
CA GLU A 6 -16.58 -53.92 -8.17
C GLU A 6 -17.03 -53.44 -9.57
N GLN A 7 -16.63 -52.26 -10.00
CA GLN A 7 -16.76 -51.81 -11.39
C GLN A 7 -15.37 -51.83 -12.07
N PRO A 8 -15.29 -52.27 -13.33
CA PRO A 8 -14.02 -52.52 -14.03
C PRO A 8 -13.43 -51.23 -14.61
N ALA A 9 -12.09 -51.27 -14.65
CA ALA A 9 -11.25 -50.23 -15.21
C ALA A 9 -11.45 -50.11 -16.74
N THR A 10 -11.59 -48.88 -17.22
CA THR A 10 -11.53 -48.50 -18.63
C THR A 10 -10.11 -48.15 -19.04
N GLU A 11 -9.63 -48.82 -20.05
CA GLU A 11 -8.33 -48.75 -20.73
C GLU A 11 -8.18 -47.39 -21.46
N PRO A 12 -6.98 -46.77 -21.49
CA PRO A 12 -6.78 -45.53 -22.23
C PRO A 12 -6.50 -45.77 -23.71
N ALA A 13 -7.21 -45.05 -24.57
CA ALA A 13 -7.07 -45.03 -26.01
C ALA A 13 -5.74 -44.39 -26.46
N GLN A 14 -5.10 -45.04 -27.44
CA GLN A 14 -3.88 -44.60 -28.11
C GLN A 14 -4.14 -43.41 -29.04
N PRO A 15 -3.18 -42.50 -29.22
CA PRO A 15 -3.28 -41.40 -30.17
C PRO A 15 -2.93 -41.86 -31.60
N THR A 16 -3.78 -41.51 -32.55
CA THR A 16 -3.59 -41.71 -34.00
C THR A 16 -2.68 -40.62 -34.57
N GLU A 17 -1.68 -41.03 -35.33
CA GLU A 17 -0.81 -40.19 -36.15
C GLU A 17 -1.58 -39.46 -37.26
N PRO A 18 -1.27 -38.24 -37.61
CA PRO A 18 -1.77 -37.60 -38.83
C PRO A 18 -0.78 -37.77 -39.97
N THR A 19 -1.30 -38.29 -41.03
CA THR A 19 -0.73 -38.53 -42.36
C THR A 19 -0.33 -37.19 -43.03
N ALA A 20 0.83 -37.19 -43.67
CA ALA A 20 1.32 -36.12 -44.51
C ALA A 20 0.62 -36.07 -45.88
N PRO A 21 0.40 -34.93 -46.48
CA PRO A 21 0.21 -34.79 -47.91
C PRO A 21 1.47 -34.25 -48.61
N ALA A 22 1.73 -34.83 -49.75
CA ALA A 22 2.82 -34.55 -50.65
C ALA A 22 2.56 -33.41 -51.63
N ALA A 23 3.67 -33.01 -52.27
CA ALA A 23 3.84 -32.42 -53.61
C ALA A 23 3.80 -30.88 -53.74
N SER A 24 4.96 -30.35 -53.80
CA SER A 24 5.67 -29.47 -54.76
C SER A 24 4.90 -28.78 -55.88
N ALA A 25 5.04 -27.44 -55.96
CA ALA A 25 4.99 -26.66 -57.18
C ALA A 25 6.00 -25.49 -57.09
N PRO A 26 6.47 -24.92 -58.20
CA PRO A 26 7.85 -24.47 -58.39
C PRO A 26 8.16 -23.06 -57.93
N VAL A 27 9.44 -22.89 -57.59
CA VAL A 27 10.09 -21.63 -57.21
C VAL A 27 10.17 -20.71 -58.43
N ASP A 28 9.67 -19.52 -58.26
CA ASP A 28 9.97 -18.39 -59.15
C ASP A 28 11.12 -17.55 -58.54
N GLU A 29 12.15 -17.45 -59.36
CA GLU A 29 13.43 -16.83 -59.02
C GLU A 29 13.36 -15.35 -59.40
N ALA A 30 13.78 -14.51 -58.52
CA ALA A 30 14.20 -13.12 -58.71
C ALA A 30 13.43 -12.04 -57.94
N ALA A 31 13.87 -11.82 -56.72
CA ALA A 31 13.95 -10.44 -56.18
C ALA A 31 15.05 -10.43 -55.12
N VAL A 32 16.24 -10.06 -55.51
CA VAL A 32 17.32 -9.64 -54.63
C VAL A 32 16.83 -8.42 -53.86
N ARG A 33 16.41 -8.64 -52.61
CA ARG A 33 16.18 -7.57 -51.64
C ARG A 33 17.46 -7.35 -50.88
N GLU A 34 18.02 -6.16 -51.09
CA GLU A 34 19.12 -5.63 -50.31
C GLU A 34 18.82 -5.71 -48.79
N PRO A 35 19.82 -5.98 -47.94
CA PRO A 35 19.64 -6.03 -46.51
C PRO A 35 19.37 -4.60 -46.03
N THR A 36 18.12 -4.30 -45.71
CA THR A 36 17.76 -3.14 -44.89
C THR A 36 18.41 -3.33 -43.54
N THR A 37 19.47 -2.60 -43.31
CA THR A 37 20.05 -2.40 -41.97
C THR A 37 18.95 -1.91 -41.04
N THR A 38 18.43 -2.80 -40.25
CA THR A 38 17.63 -2.44 -39.09
C THR A 38 18.56 -1.68 -38.13
N ARG A 39 18.56 -0.37 -38.25
CA ARG A 39 19.06 0.50 -37.18
C ARG A 39 18.29 0.11 -35.95
N ASP A 40 18.99 -0.37 -34.93
CA ASP A 40 18.48 -0.52 -33.58
C ASP A 40 17.91 0.82 -33.13
N ARG A 41 16.61 0.98 -33.37
CA ARG A 41 15.87 2.12 -32.83
C ARG A 41 15.65 1.78 -31.37
N HIS A 42 16.41 2.41 -30.50
CA HIS A 42 16.08 2.47 -29.08
C HIS A 42 14.58 2.77 -28.97
N PRO A 43 13.79 1.99 -28.25
CA PRO A 43 12.33 2.13 -28.23
C PRO A 43 11.83 3.49 -27.75
N LEU A 44 12.73 4.33 -27.25
CA LEU A 44 12.44 5.68 -26.76
C LEU A 44 13.03 6.81 -27.66
N ALA A 45 13.74 6.47 -28.74
CA ALA A 45 14.34 7.47 -29.62
C ALA A 45 13.31 7.92 -30.68
N GLY A 46 12.75 9.10 -30.49
CA GLY A 46 11.90 9.78 -31.49
C GLY A 46 10.49 10.15 -31.03
N ILE A 47 10.14 9.95 -29.75
CA ILE A 47 8.89 10.49 -29.23
C ILE A 47 9.16 11.93 -28.76
N PRO A 48 8.43 12.94 -29.27
CA PRO A 48 8.59 14.33 -28.83
C PRO A 48 8.35 14.45 -27.31
N ALA A 49 9.08 15.34 -26.66
CA ALA A 49 8.91 15.56 -25.22
C ALA A 49 7.48 15.97 -24.83
N SER A 50 6.76 16.63 -25.75
CA SER A 50 5.34 16.96 -25.63
C SER A 50 4.46 15.71 -25.46
N ASP A 51 4.76 14.64 -26.22
CA ASP A 51 3.95 13.42 -26.20
C ASP A 51 4.19 12.61 -24.93
N TRP A 52 5.44 12.63 -24.42
CA TRP A 52 5.76 12.11 -23.10
C TRP A 52 5.02 12.85 -22.01
N LEU A 53 4.99 14.17 -22.09
CA LEU A 53 4.27 15.00 -21.10
C LEU A 53 2.76 14.74 -21.16
N ALA A 54 2.18 14.69 -22.37
CA ALA A 54 0.77 14.39 -22.57
C ALA A 54 0.41 12.99 -22.07
N SER A 55 1.24 11.99 -22.36
CA SER A 55 1.04 10.61 -21.88
C SER A 55 1.17 10.52 -20.37
N PHE A 56 2.12 11.22 -19.77
CA PHE A 56 2.27 11.31 -18.32
C PHE A 56 1.07 11.99 -17.66
N GLN A 57 0.58 13.10 -18.23
CA GLN A 57 -0.61 13.78 -17.74
C GLN A 57 -1.84 12.89 -17.82
N SER A 58 -2.04 12.19 -18.93
CA SER A 58 -3.17 11.27 -19.11
C SER A 58 -3.11 10.11 -18.13
N ALA A 59 -1.95 9.46 -17.99
CA ALA A 59 -1.76 8.38 -17.03
C ALA A 59 -1.92 8.87 -15.58
N SER A 60 -1.44 10.06 -15.27
CA SER A 60 -1.58 10.66 -13.93
C SER A 60 -3.05 10.99 -13.62
N LYS A 61 -3.79 11.49 -14.61
CA LYS A 61 -5.21 11.77 -14.49
C LYS A 61 -6.02 10.48 -14.31
N GLU A 62 -5.68 9.43 -15.01
CA GLU A 62 -6.33 8.12 -14.90
C GLU A 62 -6.09 7.48 -13.53
N LEU A 63 -4.86 7.56 -13.01
CA LEU A 63 -4.47 6.97 -11.72
C LEU A 63 -4.94 7.80 -10.51
N PHE A 64 -4.90 9.13 -10.61
CA PHE A 64 -5.11 10.04 -9.48
C PHE A 64 -6.38 10.91 -9.61
N GLY A 65 -7.09 10.81 -10.74
CA GLY A 65 -8.27 11.61 -11.05
C GLY A 65 -7.94 13.08 -11.38
N ASP A 66 -8.97 13.93 -11.49
CA ASP A 66 -8.84 15.33 -11.89
C ASP A 66 -8.03 16.19 -10.89
N GLN A 67 -7.77 15.68 -9.70
CA GLN A 67 -6.99 16.36 -8.65
C GLN A 67 -5.51 15.93 -8.63
N TRP A 68 -4.99 15.36 -9.71
CA TRP A 68 -3.62 14.82 -9.72
C TRP A 68 -2.55 15.91 -9.59
N GLU A 69 -2.74 17.07 -10.22
CA GLU A 69 -1.76 18.18 -10.16
C GLU A 69 -1.56 18.71 -8.73
N PRO A 70 -2.62 19.10 -7.99
CA PRO A 70 -2.44 19.53 -6.61
C PRO A 70 -1.93 18.41 -5.69
N ARG A 71 -2.27 17.15 -5.95
CA ARG A 71 -1.73 16.02 -5.20
C ARG A 71 -0.24 15.82 -5.47
N LEU A 72 0.19 15.92 -6.74
CA LEU A 72 1.61 15.87 -7.10
C LEU A 72 2.39 17.03 -6.50
N ALA A 73 1.87 18.26 -6.61
CA ALA A 73 2.49 19.43 -6.00
C ALA A 73 2.64 19.27 -4.48
N ALA A 74 1.61 18.79 -3.80
CA ALA A 74 1.64 18.51 -2.37
C ALA A 74 2.65 17.41 -2.00
N PHE A 75 2.78 16.38 -2.85
CA PHE A 75 3.77 15.32 -2.68
C PHE A 75 5.20 15.83 -2.89
N LEU A 76 5.44 16.62 -3.93
CA LEU A 76 6.75 17.21 -4.17
C LEU A 76 7.16 18.19 -3.07
N ALA A 77 6.22 18.99 -2.58
CA ALA A 77 6.45 19.87 -1.43
C ALA A 77 6.79 19.08 -0.16
N PHE A 78 6.12 17.94 0.07
CA PHE A 78 6.45 17.02 1.15
C PHE A 78 7.88 16.47 1.00
N LEU A 79 8.25 15.96 -0.18
CA LEU A 79 9.60 15.44 -0.45
C LEU A 79 10.66 16.52 -0.23
N ARG A 80 10.42 17.74 -0.73
CA ARG A 80 11.33 18.86 -0.52
C ARG A 80 11.58 19.10 0.97
N ARG A 81 10.51 19.23 1.79
CA ARG A 81 10.66 19.42 3.25
C ARG A 81 11.47 18.32 3.90
N ARG A 82 11.29 17.05 3.43
CA ARG A 82 12.07 15.91 3.93
C ARG A 82 13.55 16.00 3.58
N LEU A 83 13.87 16.48 2.38
CA LEU A 83 15.26 16.63 1.93
C LEU A 83 15.94 17.84 2.56
N THR A 84 15.20 18.93 2.82
CA THR A 84 15.73 20.15 3.45
C THR A 84 15.75 20.10 4.98
N GLY A 85 15.19 19.05 5.59
CA GLY A 85 15.09 18.94 7.04
C GLY A 85 13.98 19.79 7.66
N GLU A 86 13.12 20.41 6.85
CA GLU A 86 11.99 21.24 7.28
C GLU A 86 10.77 20.38 7.68
N TYR A 87 10.95 19.46 8.60
CA TYR A 87 9.86 18.64 9.15
C TYR A 87 10.00 18.54 10.67
N VAL A 88 8.87 18.38 11.34
CA VAL A 88 8.80 18.32 12.79
C VAL A 88 8.52 16.90 13.24
N ILE A 89 9.33 16.43 14.16
CA ILE A 89 9.10 15.21 14.93
C ILE A 89 9.09 15.57 16.41
N ASP A 90 8.27 14.91 17.20
CA ASP A 90 8.27 15.11 18.63
C ASP A 90 9.42 14.37 19.34
N GLU A 91 9.51 14.53 20.66
CA GLU A 91 10.55 13.88 21.49
C GLU A 91 10.50 12.35 21.45
N TYR A 92 9.36 11.75 21.08
CA TYR A 92 9.18 10.29 20.93
C TYR A 92 9.47 9.78 19.53
N GLY A 93 9.72 10.68 18.57
CA GLY A 93 9.96 10.36 17.17
C GLY A 93 8.70 10.33 16.31
N PHE A 94 7.56 10.80 16.82
CA PHE A 94 6.31 10.87 16.08
C PHE A 94 6.36 11.91 14.97
N ASP A 95 5.92 11.49 13.82
CA ASP A 95 5.90 12.26 12.59
C ASP A 95 4.46 12.31 12.07
N ALA A 96 3.73 13.33 12.48
CA ALA A 96 2.31 13.48 12.16
C ALA A 96 2.06 13.56 10.65
N GLU A 97 2.90 14.29 9.91
CA GLU A 97 2.74 14.43 8.46
C GLU A 97 2.98 13.10 7.72
N LEU A 98 4.04 12.38 8.10
CA LEU A 98 4.32 11.06 7.53
C LEU A 98 3.19 10.06 7.86
N THR A 99 2.76 10.06 9.12
CA THR A 99 1.67 9.19 9.58
C THR A 99 0.39 9.44 8.81
N GLN A 100 -0.02 10.70 8.67
CA GLN A 100 -1.24 11.05 7.95
C GLN A 100 -1.15 10.70 6.45
N ARG A 101 -0.04 11.02 5.80
CA ARG A 101 0.11 10.84 4.35
C ARG A 101 0.31 9.39 3.92
N PHE A 102 1.00 8.60 4.74
CA PHE A 102 1.35 7.22 4.35
C PHE A 102 0.64 6.19 5.21
N LEU A 103 0.80 6.22 6.52
CA LEU A 103 0.24 5.19 7.38
C LEU A 103 -1.29 5.21 7.33
N MET A 104 -1.91 6.35 7.58
CA MET A 104 -3.38 6.47 7.55
C MET A 104 -3.93 6.23 6.13
N ALA A 105 -3.25 6.72 5.09
CA ALA A 105 -3.66 6.48 3.71
C ALA A 105 -3.64 5.00 3.33
N ALA A 106 -2.64 4.24 3.79
CA ALA A 106 -2.54 2.80 3.57
C ALA A 106 -3.58 2.00 4.39
N LEU A 107 -3.85 2.43 5.61
CA LEU A 107 -4.75 1.72 6.52
C LEU A 107 -6.24 1.99 6.26
N ARG A 108 -6.61 3.17 5.74
CA ARG A 108 -8.03 3.52 5.45
C ARG A 108 -8.76 2.52 4.57
N PRO A 109 -8.21 2.07 3.43
CA PRO A 109 -8.88 1.05 2.62
C PRO A 109 -9.10 -0.25 3.37
N ILE A 110 -8.17 -0.63 4.25
CA ILE A 110 -8.27 -1.83 5.08
C ILE A 110 -9.40 -1.65 6.10
N ALA A 111 -9.43 -0.52 6.79
CA ALA A 111 -10.49 -0.21 7.76
C ALA A 111 -11.88 -0.16 7.11
N GLN A 112 -12.00 0.52 5.96
CA GLN A 112 -13.29 0.81 5.34
C GLN A 112 -13.81 -0.31 4.46
N LYS A 113 -12.94 -0.95 3.65
CA LYS A 113 -13.36 -1.93 2.64
C LYS A 113 -13.23 -3.37 3.12
N TRP A 114 -12.16 -3.68 3.85
CA TRP A 114 -11.90 -5.03 4.34
C TRP A 114 -12.63 -5.30 5.65
N PHE A 115 -12.31 -4.54 6.70
CA PHE A 115 -12.96 -4.71 8.01
C PHE A 115 -14.35 -4.06 8.08
N ARG A 116 -14.64 -3.05 7.25
CA ARG A 116 -15.91 -2.30 7.25
C ARG A 116 -16.28 -1.84 8.65
N ILE A 117 -15.34 -1.16 9.30
CA ILE A 117 -15.45 -0.77 10.71
C ILE A 117 -16.59 0.23 10.88
N GLU A 118 -17.50 -0.09 11.78
CA GLU A 118 -18.51 0.82 12.29
C GLU A 118 -18.06 1.34 13.65
N VAL A 119 -18.06 2.65 13.81
CA VAL A 119 -17.65 3.29 15.06
C VAL A 119 -18.83 4.06 15.63
N ARG A 120 -19.06 3.87 16.93
CA ARG A 120 -20.10 4.55 17.72
C ARG A 120 -19.47 5.20 18.95
N GLY A 121 -20.06 6.31 19.41
CA GLY A 121 -19.61 6.94 20.64
C GLY A 121 -18.36 7.80 20.48
N LEU A 122 -17.93 8.13 19.27
CA LEU A 122 -16.77 9.02 19.03
C LEU A 122 -16.95 10.42 19.57
N GLU A 123 -18.19 10.85 19.75
CA GLU A 123 -18.56 12.09 20.40
C GLU A 123 -18.12 12.17 21.86
N ASN A 124 -17.79 11.03 22.48
CA ASN A 124 -17.25 10.98 23.83
C ASN A 124 -15.74 11.26 23.90
N ILE A 125 -15.05 11.26 22.75
CA ILE A 125 -13.64 11.64 22.70
C ILE A 125 -13.57 13.15 22.76
N PRO A 126 -12.86 13.73 23.75
CA PRO A 126 -12.77 15.18 23.90
C PRO A 126 -12.08 15.80 22.67
N ALA A 127 -12.57 16.96 22.24
CA ALA A 127 -11.96 17.71 21.14
C ALA A 127 -10.55 18.20 21.51
N ASP A 128 -10.37 18.57 22.78
CA ASP A 128 -9.14 19.11 23.33
C ASP A 128 -8.76 18.38 24.62
N GLY A 129 -7.48 18.51 25.01
CA GLY A 129 -6.96 17.91 26.24
C GLY A 129 -6.62 16.43 26.12
N GLY A 130 -5.96 15.92 27.16
CA GLY A 130 -5.53 14.53 27.25
C GLY A 130 -6.71 13.58 27.54
N ALA A 131 -6.72 12.44 26.87
CA ALA A 131 -7.67 11.37 27.19
C ALA A 131 -7.04 10.01 26.93
N LEU A 132 -7.38 9.05 27.78
CA LEU A 132 -6.93 7.67 27.68
C LEU A 132 -8.02 6.81 27.01
N VAL A 133 -7.65 6.19 25.89
CA VAL A 133 -8.49 5.22 25.19
C VAL A 133 -8.04 3.81 25.55
N VAL A 134 -8.93 3.05 26.12
CA VAL A 134 -8.63 1.68 26.57
C VAL A 134 -9.47 0.70 25.78
N SER A 135 -8.83 -0.33 25.22
CA SER A 135 -9.51 -1.37 24.47
C SER A 135 -8.94 -2.76 24.76
N ASN A 136 -9.72 -3.80 24.47
CA ASN A 136 -9.16 -5.13 24.41
C ASN A 136 -8.17 -5.24 23.25
N HIS A 137 -7.11 -6.00 23.46
CA HIS A 137 -6.10 -6.27 22.44
C HIS A 137 -5.96 -7.77 22.26
N SER A 138 -6.07 -8.23 21.01
CA SER A 138 -5.92 -9.65 20.69
C SER A 138 -4.82 -9.84 19.64
N GLY A 139 -3.84 -10.65 19.97
CA GLY A 139 -2.78 -11.06 19.06
C GLY A 139 -1.52 -10.19 19.09
N THR A 140 -0.51 -10.69 18.40
CA THR A 140 0.82 -10.05 18.37
C THR A 140 0.87 -8.87 17.39
N ILE A 141 0.10 -8.94 16.30
CA ILE A 141 0.01 -7.85 15.34
C ILE A 141 -1.12 -6.92 15.76
N PRO A 142 -0.84 -5.63 16.01
CA PRO A 142 -1.81 -4.69 16.60
C PRO A 142 -2.80 -4.15 15.55
N VAL A 143 -3.48 -5.06 14.83
CA VAL A 143 -4.44 -4.66 13.79
C VAL A 143 -5.60 -3.87 14.37
N ASP A 144 -6.10 -4.30 15.52
CA ASP A 144 -7.15 -3.62 16.30
C ASP A 144 -6.72 -2.19 16.71
N GLY A 145 -5.52 -2.03 17.26
CA GLY A 145 -4.96 -0.73 17.60
C GLY A 145 -4.81 0.19 16.37
N LEU A 146 -4.26 -0.34 15.26
CA LEU A 146 -4.11 0.40 14.01
C LEU A 146 -5.47 0.85 13.45
N MET A 147 -6.47 -0.01 13.51
CA MET A 147 -7.82 0.33 13.05
C MET A 147 -8.49 1.36 13.96
N THR A 148 -8.25 1.28 15.26
CA THR A 148 -8.70 2.29 16.22
C THR A 148 -8.05 3.65 15.94
N MET A 149 -6.74 3.70 15.71
CA MET A 149 -6.03 4.93 15.34
C MET A 149 -6.62 5.59 14.10
N VAL A 150 -6.88 4.81 13.02
CA VAL A 150 -7.50 5.34 11.80
C VAL A 150 -8.90 5.87 12.09
N SER A 151 -9.71 5.12 12.84
CA SER A 151 -11.09 5.48 13.12
C SER A 151 -11.18 6.76 13.95
N VAL A 152 -10.35 6.91 14.95
CA VAL A 152 -10.25 8.13 15.78
C VAL A 152 -9.80 9.30 14.92
N HIS A 153 -8.69 9.14 14.18
CA HIS A 153 -8.15 10.23 13.37
C HIS A 153 -9.14 10.71 12.30
N ASP A 154 -9.79 9.82 11.59
CA ASP A 154 -10.71 10.18 10.50
C ASP A 154 -11.95 10.95 10.99
N ARG A 155 -12.32 10.80 12.24
CA ARG A 155 -13.51 11.43 12.81
C ARG A 155 -13.22 12.64 13.68
N THR A 156 -12.11 12.65 14.40
CA THR A 156 -11.78 13.71 15.33
C THR A 156 -10.66 14.64 14.82
N GLY A 157 -9.91 14.21 13.80
CA GLY A 157 -8.68 14.88 13.36
C GLY A 157 -7.50 14.72 14.32
N ARG A 158 -7.70 14.06 15.47
CA ARG A 158 -6.66 13.85 16.49
C ARG A 158 -5.91 12.56 16.25
N HIS A 159 -4.62 12.57 16.56
CA HIS A 159 -3.81 11.36 16.55
C HIS A 159 -3.94 10.62 17.88
N LEU A 160 -4.08 9.31 17.81
CA LEU A 160 -4.04 8.43 18.97
C LEU A 160 -2.61 7.90 19.13
N ARG A 161 -2.01 8.14 20.29
CA ARG A 161 -0.64 7.75 20.64
C ARG A 161 -0.67 6.38 21.33
N ALA A 162 -0.21 5.36 20.63
CA ALA A 162 -0.25 4.00 21.17
C ALA A 162 0.86 3.75 22.19
N LEU A 163 0.52 3.11 23.29
CA LEU A 163 1.49 2.57 24.25
C LEU A 163 1.86 1.14 23.85
N GLY A 164 3.09 0.94 23.44
CA GLY A 164 3.60 -0.32 22.91
C GLY A 164 4.49 -1.06 23.91
N ALA A 165 4.48 -2.39 23.84
CA ALA A 165 5.37 -3.23 24.64
C ALA A 165 6.83 -3.08 24.19
N ASP A 166 7.78 -3.30 25.10
CA ASP A 166 9.24 -3.28 24.87
C ASP A 166 9.67 -4.04 23.62
N LEU A 167 9.02 -5.18 23.35
CA LEU A 167 9.34 -6.01 22.20
C LEU A 167 9.21 -5.26 20.88
N VAL A 168 8.21 -4.40 20.74
CA VAL A 168 7.98 -3.58 19.53
C VAL A 168 9.19 -2.70 19.24
N PHE A 169 9.76 -2.11 20.30
CA PHE A 169 10.89 -1.18 20.19
C PHE A 169 12.26 -1.87 20.07
N LYS A 170 12.31 -3.19 20.30
CA LYS A 170 13.51 -4.01 20.07
C LYS A 170 13.58 -4.58 18.65
N MET A 171 12.49 -4.57 17.90
CA MET A 171 12.44 -5.08 16.53
C MET A 171 12.98 -4.02 15.55
N PRO A 172 14.00 -4.36 14.72
CA PRO A 172 14.47 -3.45 13.68
C PRO A 172 13.36 -3.14 12.68
N VAL A 173 13.35 -1.96 12.09
CA VAL A 173 12.32 -1.45 11.17
C VAL A 173 10.97 -1.17 11.87
N VAL A 174 10.41 -2.16 12.60
CA VAL A 174 9.13 -2.01 13.31
C VAL A 174 9.23 -0.91 14.36
N SER A 175 10.31 -0.86 15.12
CA SER A 175 10.58 0.21 16.09
C SER A 175 10.50 1.59 15.46
N THR A 176 11.16 1.79 14.32
CA THR A 176 11.15 3.07 13.61
C THR A 176 9.74 3.42 13.10
N MET A 177 9.04 2.46 12.53
CA MET A 177 7.67 2.67 12.04
C MET A 177 6.70 2.97 13.19
N ALA A 178 6.82 2.24 14.28
CA ALA A 178 5.98 2.44 15.47
C ALA A 178 6.16 3.86 16.05
N ARG A 179 7.42 4.30 16.25
CA ARG A 179 7.71 5.65 16.73
C ARG A 179 7.18 6.74 15.78
N LYS A 180 7.45 6.59 14.48
CA LYS A 180 6.93 7.53 13.48
C LYS A 180 5.40 7.55 13.43
N GLY A 181 4.76 6.43 13.69
CA GLY A 181 3.31 6.30 13.82
C GLY A 181 2.72 6.82 15.13
N GLY A 182 3.57 7.28 16.05
CA GLY A 182 3.13 7.86 17.33
C GLY A 182 3.14 6.90 18.51
N ALA A 183 3.62 5.66 18.33
CA ALA A 183 3.75 4.74 19.44
C ALA A 183 4.96 5.08 20.34
N THR A 184 4.77 4.96 21.63
CA THR A 184 5.82 5.07 22.65
C THR A 184 5.76 3.89 23.60
N LEU A 185 6.73 3.81 24.50
CA LEU A 185 6.82 2.73 25.46
C LEU A 185 5.62 2.73 26.43
N ALA A 186 5.08 1.56 26.73
CA ALA A 186 4.01 1.40 27.71
C ALA A 186 4.60 1.53 29.13
N CYS A 187 4.88 2.75 29.55
CA CYS A 187 5.29 3.10 30.89
C CYS A 187 4.47 4.29 31.42
N ASN A 188 4.43 4.42 32.73
CA ASN A 188 3.63 5.48 33.38
C ASN A 188 4.13 6.87 33.00
N GLU A 189 5.43 7.05 32.92
CA GLU A 189 6.08 8.32 32.65
C GLU A 189 5.73 8.86 31.26
N ASP A 190 5.73 8.02 30.25
CA ASP A 190 5.39 8.42 28.88
C ASP A 190 3.88 8.68 28.76
N ALA A 191 3.05 7.83 29.37
CA ALA A 191 1.62 8.01 29.37
C ALA A 191 1.21 9.32 30.06
N GLU A 192 1.78 9.62 31.24
CA GLU A 192 1.51 10.85 31.98
C GLU A 192 1.94 12.09 31.22
N ARG A 193 3.10 12.08 30.59
CA ARG A 193 3.58 13.19 29.75
C ARG A 193 2.66 13.45 28.57
N LEU A 194 2.30 12.42 27.81
CA LEU A 194 1.42 12.57 26.66
C LEU A 194 0.04 13.09 27.06
N LEU A 195 -0.55 12.55 28.12
CA LEU A 195 -1.84 13.00 28.65
C LEU A 195 -1.77 14.46 29.14
N SER A 196 -0.68 14.83 29.84
CA SER A 196 -0.46 16.20 30.32
C SER A 196 -0.21 17.17 29.17
N ALA A 197 0.36 16.72 28.06
CA ALA A 197 0.52 17.50 26.83
C ALA A 197 -0.79 17.62 26.02
N GLY A 198 -1.87 17.01 26.49
CA GLY A 198 -3.17 17.06 25.82
C GLY A 198 -3.36 16.03 24.71
N GLU A 199 -2.53 15.01 24.65
CA GLU A 199 -2.62 13.96 23.61
C GLU A 199 -3.70 12.91 23.95
N LEU A 200 -4.22 12.26 22.91
CA LEU A 200 -4.97 11.02 23.07
C LEU A 200 -3.98 9.85 23.18
N VAL A 201 -4.14 9.01 24.19
CA VAL A 201 -3.26 7.88 24.47
C VAL A 201 -4.07 6.59 24.54
#